data_d8daddfcb826176eb8cfc264ec6a5a37
#
_entry.id   d8daddfcb826176eb8cfc264ec6a5a37
#
_cell.length_a   1.000
_cell.length_b   1.000
_cell.length_c   1.000
_cell.angle_alpha   90.00
_cell.angle_beta   90.00
_cell.angle_gamma   90.00
#
_symmetry.space_group_name_H-M   'P 1'
#
loop_
_entity.id
_entity.type
_entity.pdbx_description
1 polymer ?
#
loop_
_entity_poly.entity_id
_entity_poly.type
_entity_poly.pdbx_seq_one_letter_code
_entity_poly.pdbx_strand_id
1 'polypeptide(L)'
;MEGLEAKGALLRQVCETVAATEPRARITCDITHQYRNMRYWLEKDMTPVDMALAAVRKAGMEPVSGAIRGGTDGSRLTEFGTPCPNIFCGMQNVHGPLEWVSVQDMAKATLVALNLASSVAELDAPAG
;
A
#
# COMPACT_ATOMS: atom_id res chain seq x y z
N MET A 1 0.05 -11.55 11.06
CA MET A 1 0.16 -12.81 10.30
C MET A 1 -0.91 -13.81 10.68
N GLU A 2 -1.09 -14.10 11.95
CA GLU A 2 -2.13 -15.04 12.45
C GLU A 2 -3.52 -14.80 11.87
N GLY A 3 -3.96 -13.54 11.73
CA GLY A 3 -5.28 -13.24 11.20
C GLY A 3 -5.49 -13.59 9.71
N LEU A 4 -4.43 -13.61 8.88
CA LEU A 4 -4.55 -13.98 7.47
C LEU A 4 -4.62 -15.50 7.30
N GLU A 5 -3.82 -16.23 8.07
CA GLU A 5 -3.83 -17.70 8.10
C GLU A 5 -5.15 -18.23 8.62
N ALA A 6 -5.68 -17.64 9.71
CA ALA A 6 -6.98 -17.98 10.26
C ALA A 6 -8.12 -17.74 9.25
N LYS A 7 -8.08 -16.65 8.48
CA LYS A 7 -9.06 -16.39 7.41
C LYS A 7 -8.94 -17.38 6.27
N GLY A 8 -7.73 -17.78 5.91
CA GLY A 8 -7.51 -18.83 4.91
C GLY A 8 -8.06 -20.18 5.37
N ALA A 9 -7.85 -20.55 6.62
CA ALA A 9 -8.40 -21.77 7.21
C ALA A 9 -9.94 -21.73 7.22
N LEU A 10 -10.53 -20.60 7.60
CA LEU A 10 -11.99 -20.42 7.59
C LEU A 10 -12.57 -20.58 6.17
N LEU A 11 -11.93 -20.00 5.16
CA LEU A 11 -12.38 -20.15 3.78
C LEU A 11 -12.37 -21.60 3.33
N ARG A 12 -11.32 -22.37 3.64
CA ARG A 12 -11.27 -23.81 3.35
C ARG A 12 -12.39 -24.56 4.03
N GLN A 13 -12.60 -24.31 5.31
CA GLN A 13 -13.67 -24.93 6.08
C GLN A 13 -15.06 -24.64 5.51
N VAL A 14 -15.31 -23.41 5.07
CA VAL A 14 -16.58 -23.04 4.41
C VAL A 14 -16.73 -23.82 3.09
N CYS A 15 -15.70 -23.90 2.26
CA CYS A 15 -15.73 -24.66 1.02
C CYS A 15 -16.01 -26.16 1.25
N GLU A 16 -15.36 -26.76 2.25
CA GLU A 16 -15.57 -28.17 2.65
C GLU A 16 -17.00 -28.40 3.15
N THR A 17 -17.52 -27.47 3.97
CA THR A 17 -18.89 -27.57 4.49
C THR A 17 -19.91 -27.50 3.36
N VAL A 18 -19.75 -26.57 2.42
CA VAL A 18 -20.66 -26.44 1.27
C VAL A 18 -20.57 -27.66 0.37
N ALA A 19 -19.37 -28.17 0.10
CA ALA A 19 -19.18 -29.39 -0.70
C ALA A 19 -19.87 -30.61 -0.05
N ALA A 20 -19.87 -30.70 1.26
CA ALA A 20 -20.54 -31.78 1.99
C ALA A 20 -22.08 -31.69 1.91
N THR A 21 -22.65 -30.48 1.76
CA THR A 21 -24.09 -30.26 1.66
C THR A 21 -24.65 -30.44 0.23
N GLU A 22 -23.81 -30.32 -0.79
CA GLU A 22 -24.21 -30.51 -2.21
C GLU A 22 -23.21 -31.44 -2.95
N PRO A 23 -23.41 -32.75 -2.87
CA PRO A 23 -22.49 -33.75 -3.45
C PRO A 23 -22.25 -33.64 -4.97
N ARG A 24 -23.14 -32.92 -5.68
CA ARG A 24 -23.00 -32.67 -7.11
C ARG A 24 -22.07 -31.50 -7.43
N ALA A 25 -21.78 -30.63 -6.43
CA ALA A 25 -20.89 -29.52 -6.59
C ALA A 25 -19.43 -29.97 -6.45
N ARG A 26 -18.58 -29.50 -7.37
CA ARG A 26 -17.13 -29.62 -7.22
C ARG A 26 -16.60 -28.26 -6.76
N ILE A 27 -16.12 -28.19 -5.54
CA ILE A 27 -15.60 -26.96 -4.94
C ILE A 27 -14.13 -27.16 -4.64
N THR A 28 -13.29 -26.26 -5.19
CA THR A 28 -11.86 -26.15 -4.87
C THR A 28 -11.58 -24.81 -4.22
N CYS A 29 -10.66 -24.78 -3.27
CA CYS A 29 -10.25 -23.56 -2.56
C CYS A 29 -8.74 -23.40 -2.68
N ASP A 30 -8.30 -22.66 -3.69
CA ASP A 30 -6.90 -22.34 -3.92
C ASP A 30 -6.59 -20.96 -3.34
N ILE A 31 -5.68 -20.94 -2.37
CA ILE A 31 -5.25 -19.70 -1.71
C ILE A 31 -3.84 -19.38 -2.17
N THR A 32 -3.72 -18.36 -3.00
CA THR A 32 -2.44 -17.88 -3.52
C THR A 32 -2.01 -16.63 -2.77
N HIS A 33 -0.77 -16.64 -2.27
CA HIS A 33 -0.15 -15.49 -1.66
C HIS A 33 0.21 -14.46 -2.73
N GLN A 34 -0.29 -13.21 -2.59
CA GLN A 34 -0.01 -12.15 -3.56
C GLN A 34 0.97 -11.11 -3.04
N TYR A 35 0.72 -10.55 -1.86
CA TYR A 35 1.57 -9.53 -1.22
C TYR A 35 1.29 -9.48 0.29
N ARG A 36 2.21 -8.87 1.01
CA ARG A 36 2.06 -8.55 2.44
C ARG A 36 2.00 -7.04 2.64
N ASN A 37 1.56 -6.61 3.83
CA ASN A 37 1.67 -5.21 4.21
C ASN A 37 3.14 -4.79 4.16
N MET A 38 3.43 -3.70 3.43
CA MET A 38 4.80 -3.21 3.23
C MET A 38 5.51 -2.86 4.53
N ARG A 39 4.78 -2.51 5.59
CA ARG A 39 5.34 -2.24 6.92
C ARG A 39 6.23 -3.37 7.41
N TYR A 40 5.95 -4.60 7.04
CA TYR A 40 6.71 -5.78 7.42
C TYR A 40 8.19 -5.69 7.03
N TRP A 41 8.48 -4.99 5.96
CA TRP A 41 9.86 -4.75 5.47
C TRP A 41 10.35 -3.37 5.88
N LEU A 42 9.49 -2.35 5.83
CA LEU A 42 9.83 -0.97 6.15
C LEU A 42 10.16 -0.76 7.64
N GLU A 43 9.66 -1.59 8.56
CA GLU A 43 10.00 -1.51 9.99
C GLU A 43 11.50 -1.63 10.28
N LYS A 44 12.28 -2.19 9.35
CA LYS A 44 13.73 -2.32 9.47
C LYS A 44 14.46 -1.01 9.17
N ASP A 45 13.87 -0.21 8.29
CA ASP A 45 14.38 1.11 7.90
C ASP A 45 13.19 1.99 7.51
N MET A 46 12.85 2.91 8.38
CA MET A 46 11.74 3.86 8.19
C MET A 46 12.14 5.11 7.40
N THR A 47 13.43 5.26 7.04
CA THR A 47 13.94 6.43 6.31
C THR A 47 13.06 6.83 5.10
N PRO A 48 12.62 5.91 4.21
CA PRO A 48 11.78 6.30 3.08
C PRO A 48 10.42 6.85 3.50
N VAL A 49 9.86 6.35 4.62
CA VAL A 49 8.60 6.82 5.19
C VAL A 49 8.77 8.21 5.79
N ASP A 50 9.84 8.41 6.57
CA ASP A 50 10.13 9.68 7.22
C ASP A 50 10.40 10.78 6.20
N MET A 51 11.10 10.45 5.10
CA MET A 51 11.29 11.36 3.97
C MET A 51 9.97 11.73 3.29
N ALA A 52 9.07 10.77 3.09
CA ALA A 52 7.75 11.03 2.52
C ALA A 52 6.92 11.94 3.44
N LEU A 53 6.92 11.71 4.75
CA LEU A 53 6.26 12.57 5.74
C LEU A 53 6.85 13.99 5.77
N ALA A 54 8.18 14.11 5.68
CA ALA A 54 8.87 15.40 5.60
C ALA A 54 8.50 16.16 4.31
N ALA A 55 8.42 15.48 3.17
CA ALA A 55 8.02 16.08 1.89
C ALA A 55 6.59 16.62 1.92
N VAL A 56 5.67 15.94 2.63
CA VAL A 56 4.30 16.41 2.84
C VAL A 56 4.29 17.68 3.69
N ARG A 57 5.06 17.73 4.79
CA ARG A 57 5.20 18.94 5.63
C ARG A 57 5.80 20.10 4.85
N LYS A 58 6.83 19.84 4.04
CA LYS A 58 7.47 20.85 3.17
C LYS A 58 6.47 21.44 2.14
N ALA A 59 5.45 20.68 1.76
CA ALA A 59 4.34 21.15 0.93
C ALA A 59 3.24 21.91 1.70
N GLY A 60 3.45 22.21 2.98
CA GLY A 60 2.52 22.96 3.83
C GLY A 60 1.32 22.16 4.32
N MET A 61 1.42 20.84 4.37
CA MET A 61 0.34 19.95 4.83
C MET A 61 0.77 19.16 6.06
N GLU A 62 -0.20 18.81 6.92
CA GLU A 62 0.04 17.88 8.02
C GLU A 62 -0.12 16.44 7.51
N PRO A 63 0.93 15.60 7.59
CA PRO A 63 0.85 14.24 7.11
C PRO A 63 -0.01 13.36 8.03
N VAL A 64 -0.90 12.59 7.45
CA VAL A 64 -1.69 11.57 8.14
C VAL A 64 -1.30 10.21 7.58
N SER A 65 -0.78 9.34 8.45
CA SER A 65 -0.46 7.96 8.08
C SER A 65 -1.61 7.04 8.45
N GLY A 66 -1.96 6.15 7.54
CA GLY A 66 -3.05 5.20 7.76
C GLY A 66 -2.87 3.93 6.94
N ALA A 67 -3.62 2.90 7.31
CA ALA A 67 -3.68 1.66 6.55
C ALA A 67 -4.74 1.78 5.44
N ILE A 68 -4.41 1.29 4.26
CA ILE A 68 -5.37 1.07 3.18
C ILE A 68 -5.73 -0.42 3.10
N ARG A 69 -6.93 -0.72 2.63
CA ARG A 69 -7.47 -2.10 2.56
C ARG A 69 -7.14 -2.82 1.25
N GLY A 70 -6.37 -2.24 0.40
CA GLY A 70 -5.97 -2.84 -0.87
C GLY A 70 -4.48 -3.13 -0.92
N GLY A 71 -4.05 -3.86 -1.95
CA GLY A 71 -2.66 -3.97 -2.34
C GLY A 71 -2.25 -2.82 -3.25
N THR A 72 -0.97 -2.56 -3.26
CA THR A 72 -0.36 -1.57 -4.15
C THR A 72 0.91 -2.16 -4.75
N ASP A 73 1.33 -1.63 -5.88
CA ASP A 73 2.62 -1.98 -6.49
C ASP A 73 3.78 -1.71 -5.54
N GLY A 74 3.66 -0.65 -4.71
CA GLY A 74 4.62 -0.33 -3.67
C GLY A 74 4.83 -1.46 -2.65
N SER A 75 3.78 -2.24 -2.33
CA SER A 75 3.90 -3.41 -1.46
C SER A 75 4.77 -4.50 -2.09
N ARG A 76 4.63 -4.72 -3.41
CA ARG A 76 5.45 -5.69 -4.15
C ARG A 76 6.89 -5.22 -4.31
N LEU A 77 7.08 -3.96 -4.68
CA LEU A 77 8.42 -3.37 -4.83
C LEU A 77 9.18 -3.42 -3.50
N THR A 78 8.51 -3.11 -2.39
CA THR A 78 9.12 -3.17 -1.06
C THR A 78 9.50 -4.59 -0.68
N GLU A 79 8.66 -5.59 -0.99
CA GLU A 79 8.98 -7.01 -0.80
C GLU A 79 10.22 -7.44 -1.59
N PHE A 80 10.42 -6.90 -2.77
CA PHE A 80 11.60 -7.18 -3.61
C PHE A 80 12.85 -6.37 -3.24
N GLY A 81 12.79 -5.59 -2.17
CA GLY A 81 13.94 -4.86 -1.64
C GLY A 81 14.04 -3.41 -2.11
N THR A 82 13.02 -2.89 -2.82
CA THR A 82 12.93 -1.46 -3.16
C THR A 82 11.90 -0.80 -2.23
N PRO A 83 12.30 -0.11 -1.16
CA PRO A 83 11.38 0.54 -0.25
C PRO A 83 10.50 1.56 -0.98
N CYS A 84 9.19 1.33 -0.99
CA CYS A 84 8.25 2.12 -1.78
C CYS A 84 6.98 2.44 -0.97
N PRO A 85 7.07 3.38 0.01
CA PRO A 85 5.89 3.84 0.73
C PRO A 85 4.93 4.57 -0.22
N ASN A 86 3.62 4.42 0.01
CA ASN A 86 2.62 5.11 -0.78
C ASN A 86 2.43 6.54 -0.26
N ILE A 87 2.32 7.49 -1.17
CA ILE A 87 1.89 8.86 -0.89
C ILE A 87 0.48 9.08 -1.44
N PHE A 88 -0.20 10.11 -0.98
CA PHE A 88 -1.53 10.48 -1.45
C PHE A 88 -1.47 11.05 -2.87
N CYS A 89 -2.60 10.97 -3.58
CA CYS A 89 -2.81 11.61 -4.89
C CYS A 89 -4.09 12.45 -4.92
N GLY A 90 -4.90 12.44 -3.85
CA GLY A 90 -6.12 13.23 -3.74
C GLY A 90 -7.37 12.60 -4.39
N MET A 91 -7.26 11.36 -4.89
CA MET A 91 -8.38 10.65 -5.50
C MET A 91 -9.54 10.45 -4.54
N GLN A 92 -10.76 10.62 -5.06
CA GLN A 92 -12.03 10.36 -4.39
C GLN A 92 -12.83 9.31 -5.16
N ASN A 93 -13.68 8.55 -4.47
CA ASN A 93 -14.47 7.46 -5.04
C ASN A 93 -13.63 6.43 -5.83
N VAL A 94 -12.49 6.07 -5.29
CA VAL A 94 -11.50 5.17 -5.90
C VAL A 94 -12.16 3.88 -6.37
N HIS A 95 -11.86 3.47 -7.62
CA HIS A 95 -12.45 2.32 -8.31
C HIS A 95 -13.96 2.45 -8.61
N GLY A 96 -14.54 3.61 -8.42
CA GLY A 96 -15.95 3.87 -8.73
C GLY A 96 -16.14 4.53 -10.10
N PRO A 97 -17.35 4.45 -10.69
CA PRO A 97 -17.64 5.13 -11.96
C PRO A 97 -17.65 6.66 -11.84
N LEU A 98 -17.69 7.19 -10.62
CA LEU A 98 -17.63 8.61 -10.30
C LEU A 98 -16.30 8.96 -9.62
N GLU A 99 -15.22 8.28 -9.97
CA GLU A 99 -13.89 8.62 -9.48
C GLU A 99 -13.46 10.00 -9.99
N TRP A 100 -12.92 10.81 -9.12
CA TRP A 100 -12.46 12.15 -9.44
C TRP A 100 -11.29 12.59 -8.56
N VAL A 101 -10.59 13.61 -9.00
CA VAL A 101 -9.54 14.31 -8.25
C VAL A 101 -9.63 15.80 -8.53
N SER A 102 -9.39 16.64 -7.54
CA SER A 102 -9.32 18.09 -7.75
C SER A 102 -7.96 18.48 -8.37
N VAL A 103 -7.96 19.53 -9.18
CA VAL A 103 -6.71 20.08 -9.74
C VAL A 103 -5.77 20.55 -8.61
N GLN A 104 -6.33 21.08 -7.53
CA GLN A 104 -5.60 21.51 -6.35
C GLN A 104 -4.88 20.35 -5.66
N ASP A 105 -5.55 19.19 -5.51
CA ASP A 105 -4.94 18.01 -4.89
C ASP A 105 -3.89 17.37 -5.80
N MET A 106 -4.12 17.37 -7.12
CA MET A 106 -3.09 16.97 -8.09
C MET A 106 -1.84 17.84 -7.98
N ALA A 107 -1.99 19.17 -7.89
CA ALA A 107 -0.87 20.10 -7.73
C ALA A 107 -0.12 19.85 -6.43
N LYS A 108 -0.82 19.61 -5.31
CA LYS A 108 -0.21 19.27 -4.01
C LYS A 108 0.54 17.94 -4.06
N ALA A 109 -0.05 16.90 -4.64
CA ALA A 109 0.61 15.60 -4.79
C ALA A 109 1.89 15.73 -5.63
N THR A 110 1.85 16.51 -6.71
CA THR A 110 3.02 16.81 -7.54
C THR A 110 4.09 17.55 -6.73
N LEU A 111 3.71 18.54 -5.93
CA LEU A 111 4.66 19.28 -5.07
C LEU A 111 5.33 18.35 -4.05
N VAL A 112 4.58 17.43 -3.45
CA VAL A 112 5.16 16.43 -2.52
C VAL A 112 6.16 15.54 -3.24
N ALA A 113 5.84 15.06 -4.44
CA ALA A 113 6.76 14.24 -5.24
C ALA A 113 8.06 15.01 -5.59
N LEU A 114 7.97 16.29 -5.97
CA LEU A 114 9.12 17.15 -6.22
C LEU A 114 9.96 17.38 -4.96
N ASN A 115 9.32 17.64 -3.81
CA ASN A 115 10.01 17.81 -2.54
C ASN A 115 10.76 16.52 -2.14
N LEU A 116 10.14 15.36 -2.35
CA LEU A 116 10.76 14.07 -2.05
C LEU A 116 11.98 13.84 -2.95
N ALA A 117 11.85 14.04 -4.26
CA ALA A 117 12.95 13.88 -5.21
C ALA A 117 14.13 14.81 -4.90
N SER A 118 13.84 16.07 -4.55
CA SER A 118 14.87 17.04 -4.14
C SER A 118 15.59 16.59 -2.86
N SER A 119 14.86 16.09 -1.87
CA SER A 119 15.45 15.62 -0.62
C SER A 119 16.34 14.39 -0.82
N VAL A 120 15.98 13.49 -1.74
CA VAL A 120 16.85 12.33 -2.10
C VAL A 120 18.12 12.82 -2.78
N ALA A 121 18.02 13.75 -3.72
CA ALA A 121 19.19 14.30 -4.42
C ALA A 121 20.18 15.01 -3.48
N GLU A 122 19.67 15.63 -2.39
CA GLU A 122 20.50 16.26 -1.35
C GLU A 122 21.29 15.23 -0.53
N LEU A 123 20.78 14.00 -0.37
CA LEU A 123 21.49 12.92 0.34
C LEU A 123 22.69 12.39 -0.46
N ASP A 124 22.58 12.37 -1.78
CA ASP A 124 23.62 11.86 -2.69
C ASP A 124 24.64 12.96 -3.08
N ALA A 125 24.44 14.21 -2.65
CA ALA A 125 25.36 15.28 -2.94
C ALA A 125 26.69 15.05 -2.19
N PRO A 126 27.85 15.07 -2.86
CA PRO A 126 29.14 14.97 -2.20
C PRO A 126 29.28 16.13 -1.20
N ALA A 127 29.70 15.81 0.02
CA ALA A 127 30.05 16.82 1.00
C ALA A 127 31.12 17.75 0.41
N GLY A 128 30.75 19.02 0.16
CA GLY A 128 31.63 20.04 -0.40
C GLY A 128 32.73 20.49 0.58
#